data_263a794bc88c01c72fc8d89f1f9a4fb3
#
_entry.id   263a794bc88c01c72fc8d89f1f9a4fb3
#
_cell.length_a   1.000
_cell.length_b   1.000
_cell.length_c   1.000
_cell.angle_alpha   90.00
_cell.angle_beta   90.00
_cell.angle_gamma   90.00
#
_symmetry.space_group_name_H-M   'P 1'
#
loop_
_entity.id
_entity.type
_entity.pdbx_description
1 polymer ?
#
loop_
_entity_poly.entity_id
_entity_poly.type
_entity_poly.pdbx_seq_one_letter_code
_entity_poly.pdbx_strand_id
1 'polypeptide(L)'
;MQKTSIYSVENLIVMYIVCYNIIGFLIERRNYKLSLSDKIMTDMKTAMKNHDKTTLDTVRMIKSALMNEKIKLGHDLNADEELTVLNREKKQREESIEEFAKAKRDDLVEETKKELAVVEKYLPKQMSKNELESAVKETIDEVGAKGKSDFGKVMKALMPKIKGRADGKAASQTVRDQLN
;
A
#
# COMPACT_ATOMS: atom_id res chain seq x y z
N MET A 1 25.62 -56.45 -31.65
CA MET A 1 24.22 -56.03 -31.71
C MET A 1 24.04 -54.87 -30.75
N GLN A 2 24.09 -53.62 -31.25
CA GLN A 2 23.86 -52.40 -30.48
C GLN A 2 22.35 -52.13 -30.45
N LYS A 3 21.77 -52.04 -29.25
CA LYS A 3 20.41 -51.50 -29.04
C LYS A 3 20.52 -50.01 -28.90
N THR A 4 20.25 -49.27 -29.96
CA THR A 4 20.01 -47.84 -29.92
C THR A 4 18.63 -47.59 -29.28
N SER A 5 18.64 -47.08 -28.07
CA SER A 5 17.44 -46.64 -27.37
C SER A 5 16.87 -45.41 -28.09
N ILE A 6 15.76 -45.59 -28.78
CA ILE A 6 14.98 -44.53 -29.41
C ILE A 6 14.20 -43.84 -28.24
N TYR A 7 14.76 -42.76 -27.72
CA TYR A 7 13.92 -41.82 -26.94
C TYR A 7 12.98 -41.14 -27.92
N SER A 8 11.71 -41.54 -27.85
CA SER A 8 10.67 -40.98 -28.70
C SER A 8 10.58 -39.45 -28.51
N VAL A 9 10.44 -38.73 -29.64
CA VAL A 9 10.23 -37.29 -29.68
C VAL A 9 9.09 -36.86 -28.76
N GLU A 10 8.11 -37.72 -28.53
CA GLU A 10 7.00 -37.53 -27.59
C GLU A 10 7.47 -37.37 -26.14
N ASN A 11 8.48 -38.13 -25.69
CA ASN A 11 9.04 -37.99 -24.35
C ASN A 11 9.80 -36.66 -24.15
N LEU A 12 10.44 -36.15 -25.22
CA LEU A 12 11.09 -34.85 -25.20
C LEU A 12 10.07 -33.70 -25.12
N ILE A 13 8.95 -33.81 -25.83
CA ILE A 13 7.87 -32.83 -25.80
C ILE A 13 7.22 -32.81 -24.43
N VAL A 14 6.92 -33.97 -23.85
CA VAL A 14 6.35 -34.08 -22.51
C VAL A 14 7.29 -33.48 -21.44
N MET A 15 8.61 -33.78 -21.55
CA MET A 15 9.60 -33.23 -20.65
C MET A 15 9.70 -31.69 -20.79
N TYR A 16 9.61 -31.16 -22.02
CA TYR A 16 9.62 -29.72 -22.29
C TYR A 16 8.38 -29.04 -21.69
N ILE A 17 7.17 -29.62 -21.85
CA ILE A 17 5.91 -29.11 -21.29
C ILE A 17 5.95 -29.16 -19.77
N VAL A 18 6.46 -30.24 -19.18
CA VAL A 18 6.59 -30.37 -17.72
C VAL A 18 7.60 -29.36 -17.17
N CYS A 19 8.76 -29.18 -17.83
CA CYS A 19 9.73 -28.16 -17.45
C CYS A 19 9.15 -26.74 -17.60
N TYR A 20 8.39 -26.47 -18.68
CA TYR A 20 7.79 -25.15 -18.90
C TYR A 20 6.72 -24.83 -17.84
N ASN A 21 5.89 -25.83 -17.47
CA ASN A 21 4.90 -25.69 -16.38
C ASN A 21 5.57 -25.57 -15.00
N ILE A 22 6.66 -26.31 -14.75
CA ILE A 22 7.42 -26.20 -13.49
C ILE A 22 8.13 -24.84 -13.42
N ILE A 23 8.70 -24.35 -14.51
CA ILE A 23 9.33 -23.02 -14.58
C ILE A 23 8.25 -21.93 -14.41
N GLY A 24 7.09 -22.06 -15.06
CA GLY A 24 5.95 -21.17 -14.85
C GLY A 24 5.48 -21.15 -13.40
N PHE A 25 5.31 -22.32 -12.78
CA PHE A 25 4.93 -22.47 -11.37
C PHE A 25 5.99 -21.94 -10.41
N LEU A 26 7.30 -22.06 -10.74
CA LEU A 26 8.40 -21.48 -9.97
C LEU A 26 8.49 -19.96 -10.15
N ILE A 27 8.10 -19.44 -11.32
CA ILE A 27 8.04 -17.99 -11.58
C ILE A 27 6.83 -17.39 -10.85
N GLU A 28 5.67 -18.04 -10.81
CA GLU A 28 4.52 -17.60 -9.98
C GLU A 28 4.83 -17.66 -8.48
N ARG A 29 5.56 -18.66 -8.00
CA ARG A 29 6.06 -18.67 -6.61
C ARG A 29 7.11 -17.59 -6.32
N ARG A 30 7.77 -17.02 -7.33
CA ARG A 30 8.74 -15.92 -7.17
C ARG A 30 8.08 -14.54 -7.14
N ASN A 31 6.77 -14.42 -7.36
CA ASN A 31 5.98 -13.28 -6.92
C ASN A 31 5.77 -13.33 -5.38
N TYR A 32 6.88 -13.48 -4.65
CA TYR A 32 6.96 -13.06 -3.28
C TYR A 32 6.64 -11.56 -3.30
N LYS A 33 5.43 -11.21 -2.99
CA LYS A 33 5.10 -9.83 -2.63
C LYS A 33 6.04 -9.51 -1.48
N LEU A 34 7.16 -8.84 -1.79
CA LEU A 34 8.16 -8.43 -0.81
C LEU A 34 7.41 -7.87 0.39
N SER A 35 7.68 -8.40 1.57
CA SER A 35 7.08 -7.84 2.78
C SER A 35 7.42 -6.35 2.84
N LEU A 36 6.57 -5.55 3.47
CA LEU A 36 6.87 -4.13 3.67
C LEU A 36 8.25 -3.95 4.31
N SER A 37 8.61 -4.82 5.25
CA SER A 37 9.92 -4.83 5.90
C SER A 37 11.07 -5.05 4.91
N ASP A 38 10.94 -6.00 3.97
CA ASP A 38 11.97 -6.26 2.96
C ASP A 38 12.13 -5.09 1.99
N LYS A 39 11.01 -4.47 1.60
CA LYS A 39 11.01 -3.27 0.76
C LYS A 39 11.72 -2.12 1.45
N ILE A 40 11.40 -1.85 2.72
CA ILE A 40 12.04 -0.82 3.55
C ILE A 40 13.55 -1.07 3.65
N MET A 41 13.97 -2.33 3.89
CA MET A 41 15.40 -2.67 3.99
C MET A 41 16.14 -2.49 2.66
N THR A 42 15.50 -2.79 1.56
CA THR A 42 16.07 -2.60 0.20
C THR A 42 16.20 -1.12 -0.12
N ASP A 43 15.18 -0.32 0.17
CA ASP A 43 15.18 1.12 -0.08
C ASP A 43 16.22 1.83 0.80
N MET A 44 16.37 1.43 2.07
CA MET A 44 17.45 1.91 2.93
C MET A 44 18.83 1.67 2.32
N LYS A 45 19.11 0.44 1.85
CA LYS A 45 20.40 0.12 1.21
C LYS A 45 20.64 0.95 -0.04
N THR A 46 19.59 1.17 -0.84
CA THR A 46 19.65 1.97 -2.06
C THR A 46 19.90 3.44 -1.76
N ALA A 47 19.17 4.01 -0.80
CA ALA A 47 19.34 5.39 -0.37
C ALA A 47 20.77 5.64 0.20
N MET A 48 21.29 4.68 0.98
CA MET A 48 22.68 4.75 1.46
C MET A 48 23.70 4.77 0.31
N LYS A 49 23.52 3.91 -0.70
CA LYS A 49 24.43 3.87 -1.87
C LYS A 49 24.38 5.15 -2.70
N ASN A 50 23.20 5.73 -2.81
CA ASN A 50 22.96 6.95 -3.59
C ASN A 50 23.23 8.24 -2.81
N HIS A 51 23.63 8.15 -1.54
CA HIS A 51 23.79 9.29 -0.63
C HIS A 51 22.54 10.18 -0.52
N ASP A 52 21.35 9.55 -0.72
CA ASP A 52 20.06 10.22 -0.59
C ASP A 52 19.66 10.26 0.90
N LYS A 53 20.08 11.33 1.55
CA LYS A 53 19.87 11.55 2.98
C LYS A 53 18.39 11.63 3.33
N THR A 54 17.61 12.39 2.57
CA THR A 54 16.17 12.58 2.84
C THR A 54 15.42 11.26 2.80
N THR A 55 15.60 10.47 1.73
CA THR A 55 14.98 9.14 1.63
C THR A 55 15.47 8.22 2.75
N LEU A 56 16.76 8.20 3.06
CA LEU A 56 17.33 7.35 4.11
C LEU A 56 16.73 7.65 5.48
N ASP A 57 16.68 8.91 5.85
CA ASP A 57 16.17 9.33 7.16
C ASP A 57 14.66 9.08 7.26
N THR A 58 13.90 9.38 6.21
CA THR A 58 12.44 9.08 6.16
C THR A 58 12.17 7.58 6.30
N VAL A 59 12.89 6.74 5.56
CA VAL A 59 12.71 5.28 5.63
C VAL A 59 13.09 4.71 7.00
N ARG A 60 14.12 5.28 7.66
CA ARG A 60 14.45 4.94 9.05
C ARG A 60 13.34 5.31 10.03
N MET A 61 12.72 6.48 9.86
CA MET A 61 11.57 6.89 10.67
C MET A 61 10.38 5.94 10.50
N ILE A 62 10.04 5.58 9.26
CA ILE A 62 8.99 4.59 8.97
C ILE A 62 9.30 3.26 9.65
N LYS A 63 10.53 2.76 9.53
CA LYS A 63 10.96 1.50 10.19
C LYS A 63 10.80 1.58 11.70
N SER A 64 11.20 2.69 12.31
CA SER A 64 11.06 2.91 13.76
C SER A 64 9.60 2.97 14.18
N ALA A 65 8.73 3.64 13.42
CA ALA A 65 7.30 3.71 13.69
C ALA A 65 6.63 2.33 13.65
N LEU A 66 6.96 1.51 12.65
CA LEU A 66 6.48 0.13 12.55
C LEU A 66 6.97 -0.75 13.71
N MET A 67 8.25 -0.61 14.09
CA MET A 67 8.82 -1.35 15.22
C MET A 67 8.15 -0.97 16.54
N ASN A 68 7.92 0.33 16.76
CA ASN A 68 7.23 0.81 17.97
C ASN A 68 5.79 0.28 18.05
N GLU A 69 5.07 0.26 16.94
CA GLU A 69 3.71 -0.30 16.91
C GLU A 69 3.72 -1.81 17.16
N LYS A 70 4.67 -2.56 16.58
CA LYS A 70 4.88 -3.99 16.87
C LYS A 70 5.13 -4.24 18.37
N ILE A 71 5.98 -3.44 19.00
CA ILE A 71 6.26 -3.55 20.44
C ILE A 71 5.00 -3.26 21.25
N LYS A 72 4.25 -2.22 20.88
CA LYS A 72 3.01 -1.80 21.54
C LYS A 72 1.92 -2.87 21.47
N LEU A 73 1.79 -3.54 20.32
CA LEU A 73 0.78 -4.58 20.10
C LEU A 73 1.23 -5.95 20.59
N GLY A 74 2.54 -6.18 20.77
CA GLY A 74 3.10 -7.43 21.26
C GLY A 74 3.14 -8.57 20.24
N HIS A 75 2.88 -8.27 18.94
CA HIS A 75 2.91 -9.24 17.84
C HIS A 75 3.44 -8.61 16.56
N ASP A 76 3.74 -9.46 15.56
CA ASP A 76 4.09 -8.99 14.21
C ASP A 76 2.91 -8.30 13.56
N LEU A 77 3.17 -7.12 12.94
CA LEU A 77 2.12 -6.34 12.31
C LEU A 77 1.54 -7.09 11.11
N ASN A 78 0.22 -7.09 11.00
CA ASN A 78 -0.47 -7.49 9.78
C ASN A 78 -0.53 -6.32 8.78
N ALA A 79 -0.91 -6.61 7.53
CA ALA A 79 -0.94 -5.60 6.46
C ALA A 79 -1.82 -4.38 6.79
N ASP A 80 -2.89 -4.59 7.53
CA ASP A 80 -3.82 -3.53 7.95
C ASP A 80 -3.23 -2.61 9.02
N GLU A 81 -2.46 -3.19 9.93
CA GLU A 81 -1.74 -2.45 10.98
C GLU A 81 -0.57 -1.67 10.38
N GLU A 82 0.18 -2.28 9.44
CA GLU A 82 1.22 -1.59 8.68
C GLU A 82 0.66 -0.37 7.93
N LEU A 83 -0.47 -0.53 7.23
CA LEU A 83 -1.15 0.57 6.54
C LEU A 83 -1.61 1.66 7.51
N THR A 84 -2.06 1.29 8.70
CA THR A 84 -2.47 2.24 9.73
C THR A 84 -1.30 3.10 10.19
N VAL A 85 -0.13 2.48 10.41
CA VAL A 85 1.11 3.20 10.76
C VAL A 85 1.53 4.13 9.63
N LEU A 86 1.57 3.64 8.38
CA LEU A 86 1.96 4.45 7.22
C LEU A 86 1.03 5.65 7.00
N ASN A 87 -0.28 5.48 7.17
CA ASN A 87 -1.25 6.59 7.08
C ASN A 87 -1.05 7.62 8.19
N ARG A 88 -0.70 7.19 9.41
CA ARG A 88 -0.35 8.10 10.50
C ARG A 88 0.90 8.92 10.17
N GLU A 89 1.93 8.28 9.63
CA GLU A 89 3.16 8.94 9.18
C GLU A 89 2.91 9.94 8.04
N LYS A 90 2.03 9.59 7.09
CA LYS A 90 1.58 10.48 6.03
C LYS A 90 0.88 11.71 6.61
N LYS A 91 -0.14 11.51 7.43
CA LYS A 91 -0.94 12.58 8.02
C LYS A 91 -0.11 13.54 8.85
N GLN A 92 0.85 13.03 9.61
CA GLN A 92 1.78 13.85 10.41
C GLN A 92 2.59 14.82 9.52
N ARG A 93 3.02 14.35 8.34
CA ARG A 93 3.76 15.21 7.39
C ARG A 93 2.86 16.22 6.71
N GLU A 94 1.63 15.84 6.36
CA GLU A 94 0.63 16.76 5.81
C GLU A 94 0.32 17.88 6.82
N GLU A 95 0.11 17.56 8.09
CA GLU A 95 -0.10 18.53 9.17
C GLU A 95 1.13 19.44 9.35
N SER A 96 2.34 18.86 9.34
CA SER A 96 3.59 19.65 9.43
C SER A 96 3.77 20.61 8.25
N ILE A 97 3.43 20.19 7.02
CA ILE A 97 3.46 21.06 5.83
C ILE A 97 2.53 22.27 6.04
N GLU A 98 1.30 22.04 6.54
CA GLU A 98 0.36 23.13 6.81
C GLU A 98 0.89 24.10 7.89
N GLU A 99 1.49 23.59 8.95
CA GLU A 99 2.05 24.39 10.03
C GLU A 99 3.26 25.21 9.57
N PHE A 100 4.18 24.60 8.81
CA PHE A 100 5.34 25.31 8.25
C PHE A 100 4.92 26.36 7.23
N ALA A 101 3.90 26.10 6.42
CA ALA A 101 3.35 27.09 5.50
C ALA A 101 2.75 28.28 6.25
N LYS A 102 2.00 28.07 7.33
CA LYS A 102 1.50 29.15 8.20
C LYS A 102 2.63 29.95 8.83
N ALA A 103 3.72 29.29 9.17
CA ALA A 103 4.93 29.91 9.72
C ALA A 103 5.84 30.57 8.67
N LYS A 104 5.47 30.53 7.37
CA LYS A 104 6.24 31.05 6.22
C LYS A 104 7.66 30.43 6.13
N ARG A 105 7.77 29.14 6.47
CA ARG A 105 9.02 28.38 6.41
C ARG A 105 8.99 27.47 5.17
N ASP A 106 9.10 28.11 4.01
CA ASP A 106 9.06 27.44 2.71
C ASP A 106 10.18 26.37 2.56
N ASP A 107 11.32 26.58 3.21
CA ASP A 107 12.43 25.64 3.31
C ASP A 107 11.98 24.30 3.92
N LEU A 108 11.27 24.34 5.05
CA LEU A 108 10.75 23.16 5.74
C LEU A 108 9.57 22.53 5.00
N VAL A 109 8.74 23.34 4.35
CA VAL A 109 7.65 22.86 3.50
C VAL A 109 8.19 21.95 2.37
N GLU A 110 9.23 22.41 1.65
CA GLU A 110 9.82 21.65 0.56
C GLU A 110 10.54 20.38 1.03
N GLU A 111 11.20 20.43 2.18
CA GLU A 111 11.83 19.25 2.78
C GLU A 111 10.77 18.21 3.18
N THR A 112 9.72 18.63 3.89
CA THR A 112 8.65 17.74 4.35
C THR A 112 7.84 17.16 3.19
N LYS A 113 7.65 17.89 2.09
CA LYS A 113 7.05 17.37 0.86
C LYS A 113 7.87 16.22 0.24
N LYS A 114 9.20 16.32 0.26
CA LYS A 114 10.08 15.23 -0.20
C LYS A 114 9.93 13.99 0.67
N GLU A 115 9.86 14.17 2.00
CA GLU A 115 9.60 13.08 2.92
C GLU A 115 8.22 12.44 2.68
N LEU A 116 7.18 13.27 2.49
CA LEU A 116 5.83 12.80 2.19
C LEU A 116 5.80 11.92 0.94
N ALA A 117 6.48 12.34 -0.13
CA ALA A 117 6.59 11.56 -1.37
C ALA A 117 7.29 10.20 -1.15
N VAL A 118 8.21 10.10 -0.19
CA VAL A 118 8.83 8.81 0.19
C VAL A 118 7.83 7.91 0.92
N VAL A 119 7.04 8.44 1.86
CA VAL A 119 6.01 7.67 2.58
C VAL A 119 4.95 7.14 1.62
N GLU A 120 4.51 7.96 0.66
CA GLU A 120 3.48 7.61 -0.33
C GLU A 120 3.88 6.43 -1.22
N LYS A 121 5.17 6.15 -1.42
CA LYS A 121 5.66 4.96 -2.16
C LYS A 121 5.28 3.63 -1.49
N TYR A 122 5.00 3.65 -0.19
CA TYR A 122 4.63 2.46 0.59
C TYR A 122 3.12 2.30 0.75
N LEU A 123 2.36 3.35 0.45
CA LEU A 123 0.90 3.32 0.47
C LEU A 123 0.34 2.79 -0.86
N PRO A 124 -0.84 2.15 -0.85
CA PRO A 124 -1.55 1.84 -2.09
C PRO A 124 -1.91 3.13 -2.82
N LYS A 125 -2.10 3.02 -4.15
CA LYS A 125 -2.50 4.16 -4.97
C LYS A 125 -3.72 4.85 -4.36
N GLN A 126 -3.57 6.14 -4.07
CA GLN A 126 -4.65 6.95 -3.51
C GLN A 126 -5.80 7.07 -4.52
N MET A 127 -7.01 7.03 -4.01
CA MET A 127 -8.21 7.23 -4.82
C MET A 127 -8.35 8.70 -5.20
N SER A 128 -8.66 8.96 -6.47
CA SER A 128 -9.11 10.27 -6.89
C SER A 128 -10.49 10.58 -6.30
N LYS A 129 -10.88 11.87 -6.32
CA LYS A 129 -12.21 12.28 -5.86
C LYS A 129 -13.32 11.53 -6.58
N ASN A 130 -13.21 11.37 -7.90
CA ASN A 130 -14.20 10.66 -8.71
C ASN A 130 -14.29 9.16 -8.36
N GLU A 131 -13.14 8.52 -8.11
CA GLU A 131 -13.10 7.11 -7.66
C GLU A 131 -13.74 6.95 -6.27
N LEU A 132 -13.51 7.90 -5.36
CA LEU A 132 -14.13 7.89 -4.05
C LEU A 132 -15.65 8.09 -4.16
N GLU A 133 -16.11 9.05 -4.95
CA GLU A 133 -17.53 9.30 -5.20
C GLU A 133 -18.23 8.07 -5.78
N SER A 134 -17.59 7.38 -6.73
CA SER A 134 -18.11 6.13 -7.32
C SER A 134 -18.19 5.01 -6.28
N ALA A 135 -17.14 4.83 -5.48
CA ALA A 135 -17.10 3.82 -4.42
C ALA A 135 -18.17 4.07 -3.34
N VAL A 136 -18.42 5.33 -3.01
CA VAL A 136 -19.50 5.71 -2.08
C VAL A 136 -20.86 5.37 -2.68
N LYS A 137 -21.12 5.74 -3.94
CA LYS A 137 -22.38 5.46 -4.63
C LYS A 137 -22.65 3.96 -4.70
N GLU A 138 -21.68 3.18 -5.15
CA GLU A 138 -21.78 1.71 -5.18
C GLU A 138 -22.09 1.13 -3.79
N THR A 139 -21.47 1.67 -2.75
CA THR A 139 -21.70 1.20 -1.37
C THR A 139 -23.09 1.59 -0.88
N ILE A 140 -23.62 2.77 -1.21
CA ILE A 140 -24.98 3.19 -0.91
C ILE A 140 -25.99 2.24 -1.54
N ASP A 141 -25.79 1.90 -2.83
CA ASP A 141 -26.65 0.98 -3.59
C ASP A 141 -26.59 -0.45 -2.99
N GLU A 142 -25.40 -0.96 -2.66
CA GLU A 142 -25.21 -2.29 -2.06
C GLU A 142 -25.90 -2.45 -0.70
N VAL A 143 -25.82 -1.43 0.17
CA VAL A 143 -26.44 -1.50 1.49
C VAL A 143 -27.90 -1.07 1.49
N GLY A 144 -28.41 -0.57 0.34
CA GLY A 144 -29.78 -0.10 0.17
C GLY A 144 -30.09 1.11 1.08
N ALA A 145 -29.12 2.02 1.24
CA ALA A 145 -29.30 3.20 2.08
C ALA A 145 -30.23 4.21 1.38
N LYS A 146 -31.19 4.78 2.15
CA LYS A 146 -32.22 5.68 1.63
C LYS A 146 -32.12 7.11 2.15
N GLY A 147 -31.21 7.38 3.09
CA GLY A 147 -31.08 8.71 3.67
C GLY A 147 -30.06 8.82 4.79
N LYS A 148 -30.03 9.97 5.43
CA LYS A 148 -29.03 10.33 6.46
C LYS A 148 -28.96 9.37 7.65
N SER A 149 -30.07 8.70 8.01
CA SER A 149 -30.11 7.70 9.08
C SER A 149 -29.20 6.49 8.80
N ASP A 150 -28.95 6.18 7.53
CA ASP A 150 -28.15 5.04 7.11
C ASP A 150 -26.65 5.33 7.01
N PHE A 151 -26.23 6.56 7.36
CA PHE A 151 -24.81 6.99 7.30
C PHE A 151 -23.86 6.00 7.97
N GLY A 152 -24.17 5.54 9.18
CA GLY A 152 -23.33 4.57 9.89
C GLY A 152 -23.21 3.23 9.18
N LYS A 153 -24.30 2.75 8.54
CA LYS A 153 -24.33 1.52 7.77
C LYS A 153 -23.45 1.62 6.52
N VAL A 154 -23.57 2.75 5.79
CA VAL A 154 -22.74 3.02 4.62
C VAL A 154 -21.27 3.13 5.02
N MET A 155 -20.92 3.92 6.04
CA MET A 155 -19.55 4.06 6.50
C MET A 155 -18.93 2.73 6.92
N LYS A 156 -19.68 1.87 7.64
CA LYS A 156 -19.19 0.55 8.03
C LYS A 156 -18.83 -0.33 6.83
N ALA A 157 -19.62 -0.29 5.75
CA ALA A 157 -19.38 -1.04 4.53
C ALA A 157 -18.28 -0.43 3.65
N LEU A 158 -18.17 0.91 3.65
CA LEU A 158 -17.22 1.65 2.83
C LEU A 158 -15.78 1.58 3.38
N MET A 159 -15.59 1.71 4.70
CA MET A 159 -14.26 1.82 5.31
C MET A 159 -13.28 0.70 4.91
N PRO A 160 -13.67 -0.59 4.84
CA PRO A 160 -12.77 -1.64 4.38
C PRO A 160 -12.33 -1.47 2.91
N LYS A 161 -13.21 -0.92 2.05
CA LYS A 161 -12.95 -0.74 0.60
C LYS A 161 -11.97 0.39 0.31
N ILE A 162 -11.96 1.43 1.14
CA ILE A 162 -11.13 2.64 0.95
C ILE A 162 -9.90 2.68 1.86
N LYS A 163 -9.73 1.67 2.72
CA LYS A 163 -8.66 1.63 3.73
C LYS A 163 -7.28 1.83 3.08
N GLY A 164 -6.54 2.83 3.53
CA GLY A 164 -5.21 3.18 3.00
C GLY A 164 -5.22 3.86 1.62
N ARG A 165 -6.39 4.02 0.97
CA ARG A 165 -6.53 4.60 -0.37
C ARG A 165 -7.26 5.95 -0.39
N ALA A 166 -8.03 6.25 0.63
CA ALA A 166 -8.70 7.54 0.78
C ALA A 166 -8.72 7.97 2.24
N ASP A 167 -8.78 9.29 2.46
CA ASP A 167 -8.92 9.86 3.80
C ASP A 167 -10.34 9.64 4.33
N GLY A 168 -10.43 9.18 5.59
CA GLY A 168 -11.72 8.91 6.23
C GLY A 168 -12.60 10.15 6.40
N LYS A 169 -12.01 11.34 6.54
CA LYS A 169 -12.74 12.61 6.65
C LYS A 169 -13.36 12.98 5.29
N ALA A 170 -12.59 12.87 4.20
CA ALA A 170 -13.08 13.06 2.85
C ALA A 170 -14.21 12.07 2.52
N ALA A 171 -14.01 10.78 2.86
CA ALA A 171 -15.03 9.75 2.67
C ALA A 171 -16.32 10.05 3.44
N SER A 172 -16.21 10.45 4.72
CA SER A 172 -17.34 10.85 5.54
C SER A 172 -18.11 12.01 4.95
N GLN A 173 -17.43 13.02 4.42
CA GLN A 173 -18.06 14.16 3.77
C GLN A 173 -18.78 13.73 2.49
N THR A 174 -18.14 12.94 1.63
CA THR A 174 -18.73 12.44 0.37
C THR A 174 -19.99 11.59 0.65
N VAL A 175 -19.97 10.74 1.68
CA VAL A 175 -21.15 9.95 2.09
C VAL A 175 -22.30 10.87 2.53
N ARG A 176 -22.03 11.91 3.31
CA ARG A 176 -23.05 12.88 3.74
C ARG A 176 -23.65 13.61 2.55
N ASP A 177 -22.82 14.02 1.59
CA ASP A 177 -23.25 14.76 0.40
C ASP A 177 -24.14 13.90 -0.51
N GLN A 178 -23.89 12.60 -0.59
CA GLN A 178 -24.67 11.67 -1.41
C GLN A 178 -25.93 11.10 -0.72
N LEU A 179 -26.03 11.17 0.61
CA LEU A 179 -27.21 10.75 1.39
C LEU A 179 -28.19 11.92 1.68
N ASN A 180 -27.93 13.08 1.11
CA ASN A 180 -28.80 14.26 1.24
C ASN A 180 -30.01 14.21 0.32
#